data_ced2aa6f8612df679f39c97ffe041b08
#
_entry.id   ced2aa6f8612df679f39c97ffe041b08
#
_cell.length_a   1.000
_cell.length_b   1.000
_cell.length_c   1.000
_cell.angle_alpha   90.00
_cell.angle_beta   90.00
_cell.angle_gamma   90.00
#
_symmetry.space_group_name_H-M   'P 1'
#
loop_
_entity.id
_entity.type
_entity.pdbx_description
1 polymer ?
#
loop_
_entity_poly.entity_id
_entity_poly.type
_entity_poly.pdbx_seq_one_letter_code
_entity_poly.pdbx_strand_id
1 'polypeptide(L)'
;MIVIERSTFRDEKGAISLDARLRGTLQYGLRWYGEMEAQQGVTQRLLKELGDEHILVRNQVVPGSDVIIPMILLSPQGVRVILPTPIRGIYRAKLDEWLVFDGSSRRFKRVRPNLQGAAMTMASQLLRFLKGQGYPLPEIEAVLIFTNPRTHVDTARPSVRIVLADAVDHFASNLQQFPAIMDGEDIAAVLESLSTPKAAEAVIEEPAVNPE
;
A
#
# COMPACT_ATOMS: atom_id res chain seq x y z
N MET A 1 -7.11 14.12 8.04
CA MET A 1 -6.07 13.33 7.32
C MET A 1 -5.47 14.16 6.18
N ILE A 2 -4.16 14.20 6.06
CA ILE A 2 -3.43 14.88 4.97
C ILE A 2 -3.21 13.87 3.83
N VAL A 3 -3.41 14.28 2.57
CA VAL A 3 -3.20 13.41 1.40
C VAL A 3 -2.09 13.98 0.54
N ILE A 4 -1.08 13.16 0.22
CA ILE A 4 0.06 13.51 -0.62
C ILE A 4 0.03 12.63 -1.87
N GLU A 5 -0.11 13.24 -3.04
CA GLU A 5 -0.12 12.53 -4.34
C GLU A 5 1.27 12.60 -4.98
N ARG A 6 1.82 11.44 -5.35
CA ARG A 6 3.12 11.32 -6.03
C ARG A 6 3.00 10.94 -7.51
N SER A 7 1.79 10.68 -7.99
CA SER A 7 1.54 10.40 -9.40
C SER A 7 1.47 11.69 -10.20
N THR A 8 2.05 11.69 -11.39
CA THR A 8 1.93 12.78 -12.38
C THR A 8 0.62 12.74 -13.18
N PHE A 9 -0.23 11.76 -12.93
CA PHE A 9 -1.48 11.56 -13.68
C PHE A 9 -2.69 12.25 -13.07
N ARG A 10 -2.56 12.80 -11.85
CA ARG A 10 -3.64 13.55 -11.19
C ARG A 10 -3.28 15.04 -11.12
N ASP A 11 -4.29 15.88 -11.24
CA ASP A 11 -4.18 17.30 -10.98
C ASP A 11 -4.24 17.60 -9.46
N GLU A 12 -4.08 18.86 -9.10
CA GLU A 12 -4.15 19.34 -7.70
C GLU A 12 -5.49 19.02 -7.02
N LYS A 13 -6.56 18.83 -7.79
CA LYS A 13 -7.90 18.44 -7.29
C LYS A 13 -8.09 16.93 -7.22
N GLY A 14 -7.06 16.15 -7.61
CA GLY A 14 -7.11 14.69 -7.63
C GLY A 14 -7.86 14.11 -8.84
N ALA A 15 -8.24 14.92 -9.82
CA ALA A 15 -8.88 14.47 -11.05
C ALA A 15 -7.84 13.93 -12.06
N ILE A 16 -8.27 12.99 -12.91
CA ILE A 16 -7.47 12.43 -14.00
C ILE A 16 -8.02 12.96 -15.30
N SER A 17 -7.25 13.79 -16.03
CA SER A 17 -7.61 14.30 -17.34
C SER A 17 -7.74 13.18 -18.38
N LEU A 18 -8.44 13.42 -19.49
CA LEU A 18 -8.54 12.45 -20.58
C LEU A 18 -7.17 12.07 -21.15
N ASP A 19 -6.26 13.04 -21.32
CA ASP A 19 -4.89 12.78 -21.78
C ASP A 19 -4.10 11.94 -20.77
N ALA A 20 -4.20 12.23 -19.48
CA ALA A 20 -3.58 11.44 -18.43
C ALA A 20 -4.13 10.01 -18.40
N ARG A 21 -5.46 9.84 -18.64
CA ARG A 21 -6.10 8.54 -18.73
C ARG A 21 -5.58 7.73 -19.91
N LEU A 22 -5.46 8.34 -21.10
CA LEU A 22 -4.91 7.67 -22.27
C LEU A 22 -3.43 7.27 -22.04
N ARG A 23 -2.59 8.20 -21.58
CA ARG A 23 -1.18 7.93 -21.29
C ARG A 23 -1.01 6.82 -20.24
N GLY A 24 -1.73 6.90 -19.13
CA GLY A 24 -1.68 5.88 -18.07
C GLY A 24 -2.15 4.51 -18.57
N THR A 25 -3.21 4.45 -19.38
CA THR A 25 -3.70 3.20 -19.96
C THR A 25 -2.68 2.60 -20.94
N LEU A 26 -2.02 3.41 -21.76
CA LEU A 26 -0.97 2.95 -22.66
C LEU A 26 0.28 2.46 -21.90
N GLN A 27 0.65 3.13 -20.83
CA GLN A 27 1.85 2.82 -20.04
C GLN A 27 1.66 1.63 -19.09
N TYR A 28 0.48 1.53 -18.43
CA TYR A 28 0.22 0.58 -17.34
C TYR A 28 -0.89 -0.44 -17.65
N GLY A 29 -1.55 -0.32 -18.80
CA GLY A 29 -2.59 -1.23 -19.24
C GLY A 29 -4.01 -0.83 -18.83
N LEU A 30 -5.01 -1.59 -19.35
CA LEU A 30 -6.44 -1.26 -19.23
C LEU A 30 -6.96 -1.23 -17.79
N ARG A 31 -6.33 -1.94 -16.85
CA ARG A 31 -6.75 -2.00 -15.45
C ARG A 31 -6.35 -0.78 -14.65
N TRP A 32 -5.34 -0.06 -15.10
CA TRP A 32 -4.75 1.09 -14.40
C TRP A 32 -5.79 2.13 -13.97
N TYR A 33 -6.71 2.50 -14.88
CA TYR A 33 -7.73 3.49 -14.55
C TYR A 33 -8.66 3.03 -13.42
N GLY A 34 -9.10 1.76 -13.45
CA GLY A 34 -9.92 1.18 -12.38
C GLY A 34 -9.20 1.13 -11.03
N GLU A 35 -7.88 0.89 -11.03
CA GLU A 35 -7.05 0.92 -9.83
C GLU A 35 -6.91 2.34 -9.26
N MET A 36 -6.75 3.35 -10.13
CA MET A 36 -6.73 4.76 -9.72
C MET A 36 -8.08 5.23 -9.14
N GLU A 37 -9.20 4.78 -9.71
CA GLU A 37 -10.55 5.03 -9.17
C GLU A 37 -10.74 4.33 -7.81
N ALA A 38 -10.24 3.10 -7.67
CA ALA A 38 -10.27 2.37 -6.41
C ALA A 38 -9.50 3.11 -5.31
N GLN A 39 -8.29 3.63 -5.62
CA GLN A 39 -7.53 4.48 -4.70
C GLN A 39 -8.34 5.71 -4.28
N GLN A 40 -8.99 6.39 -5.24
CA GLN A 40 -9.78 7.58 -4.95
C GLN A 40 -10.96 7.28 -4.02
N GLY A 41 -11.68 6.20 -4.29
CA GLY A 41 -12.81 5.76 -3.46
C GLY A 41 -12.38 5.44 -2.02
N VAL A 42 -11.26 4.73 -1.85
CA VAL A 42 -10.69 4.44 -0.52
C VAL A 42 -10.24 5.73 0.16
N THR A 43 -9.54 6.63 -0.54
CA THR A 43 -9.10 7.91 -0.01
C THR A 43 -10.26 8.72 0.56
N GLN A 44 -11.38 8.83 -0.17
CA GLN A 44 -12.55 9.59 0.27
C GLN A 44 -13.18 9.02 1.53
N ARG A 45 -13.17 7.70 1.70
CA ARG A 45 -13.70 7.05 2.91
C ARG A 45 -12.78 7.23 4.09
N LEU A 46 -11.47 7.07 3.91
CA LEU A 46 -10.49 7.33 4.96
C LEU A 46 -10.51 8.78 5.43
N LEU A 47 -10.69 9.76 4.52
CA LEU A 47 -10.80 11.18 4.86
C LEU A 47 -11.98 11.52 5.77
N LYS A 48 -13.06 10.74 5.76
CA LYS A 48 -14.23 10.95 6.63
C LYS A 48 -14.00 10.53 8.06
N GLU A 49 -13.14 9.53 8.24
CA GLU A 49 -12.97 8.85 9.53
C GLU A 49 -11.67 9.23 10.24
N LEU A 50 -10.62 9.63 9.49
CA LEU A 50 -9.29 9.84 10.03
C LEU A 50 -8.97 11.33 10.19
N GLY A 51 -8.44 11.72 11.36
CA GLY A 51 -8.02 13.07 11.70
C GLY A 51 -6.67 13.47 11.09
N ASP A 52 -6.24 14.71 11.36
CA ASP A 52 -5.07 15.33 10.72
C ASP A 52 -3.72 14.74 11.16
N GLU A 53 -3.72 13.92 12.19
CA GLU A 53 -2.57 13.12 12.63
C GLU A 53 -2.23 11.96 11.68
N HIS A 54 -3.07 11.72 10.67
CA HIS A 54 -2.86 10.69 9.65
C HIS A 54 -2.41 11.31 8.34
N ILE A 55 -1.41 10.71 7.70
CA ILE A 55 -0.91 11.11 6.37
C ILE A 55 -1.06 9.93 5.41
N LEU A 56 -1.73 10.17 4.29
CA LEU A 56 -1.88 9.20 3.21
C LEU A 56 -1.00 9.61 2.02
N VAL A 57 0.06 8.84 1.76
CA VAL A 57 0.92 9.03 0.58
C VAL A 57 0.46 8.07 -0.50
N ARG A 58 0.22 8.59 -1.71
CA ARG A 58 -0.30 7.82 -2.84
C ARG A 58 0.73 7.71 -3.95
N ASN A 59 0.77 6.53 -4.58
CA ASN A 59 1.63 6.23 -5.73
C ASN A 59 3.11 6.51 -5.46
N GLN A 60 3.58 6.12 -4.27
CA GLN A 60 4.96 6.30 -3.85
C GLN A 60 5.87 5.25 -4.47
N VAL A 61 6.88 5.69 -5.19
CA VAL A 61 8.02 4.83 -5.56
C VAL A 61 8.89 4.64 -4.33
N VAL A 62 9.19 3.39 -3.96
CA VAL A 62 10.13 3.12 -2.86
C VAL A 62 11.53 3.48 -3.32
N PRO A 63 12.24 4.41 -2.63
CA PRO A 63 13.57 4.82 -3.06
C PRO A 63 14.53 3.63 -3.17
N GLY A 64 15.32 3.61 -4.25
CA GLY A 64 16.24 2.50 -4.53
C GLY A 64 15.57 1.23 -5.07
N SER A 65 14.29 1.30 -5.43
CA SER A 65 13.58 0.18 -6.09
C SER A 65 12.59 0.68 -7.14
N ASP A 66 12.12 -0.23 -8.02
CA ASP A 66 11.09 0.05 -9.02
C ASP A 66 9.66 -0.19 -8.49
N VAL A 67 9.52 -0.44 -7.18
CA VAL A 67 8.22 -0.75 -6.58
C VAL A 67 7.43 0.51 -6.32
N ILE A 68 6.26 0.59 -6.94
CA ILE A 68 5.27 1.63 -6.69
C ILE A 68 4.25 1.10 -5.68
N ILE A 69 4.12 1.77 -4.55
CA ILE A 69 3.11 1.46 -3.55
C ILE A 69 1.90 2.36 -3.80
N PRO A 70 0.72 1.78 -4.07
CA PRO A 70 -0.48 2.56 -4.38
C PRO A 70 -0.87 3.52 -3.25
N MET A 71 -0.82 3.07 -1.99
CA MET A 71 -1.17 3.89 -0.84
C MET A 71 -0.34 3.46 0.38
N ILE A 72 0.29 4.43 1.04
CA ILE A 72 0.97 4.28 2.33
C ILE A 72 0.22 5.15 3.34
N LEU A 73 -0.32 4.56 4.38
CA LEU A 73 -0.93 5.28 5.49
C LEU A 73 0.08 5.36 6.64
N LEU A 74 0.51 6.57 6.95
CA LEU A 74 1.32 6.92 8.12
C LEU A 74 0.37 7.38 9.22
N SER A 75 0.46 6.80 10.39
CA SER A 75 -0.45 7.09 11.51
C SER A 75 0.28 6.92 12.85
N PRO A 76 -0.25 7.47 13.94
CA PRO A 76 0.27 7.17 15.28
C PRO A 76 0.34 5.68 15.59
N GLN A 77 -0.54 4.88 15.00
CA GLN A 77 -0.60 3.42 15.17
C GLN A 77 0.31 2.66 14.20
N GLY A 78 1.27 3.35 13.57
CA GLY A 78 2.27 2.76 12.67
C GLY A 78 1.98 2.97 11.19
N VAL A 79 2.73 2.23 10.36
CA VAL A 79 2.73 2.35 8.90
C VAL A 79 1.96 1.18 8.28
N ARG A 80 1.11 1.50 7.30
CA ARG A 80 0.35 0.50 6.53
C ARG A 80 0.53 0.68 5.05
N VAL A 81 0.72 -0.42 4.35
CA VAL A 81 0.64 -0.48 2.88
C VAL A 81 -0.76 -0.95 2.51
N ILE A 82 -1.48 -0.11 1.77
CA ILE A 82 -2.83 -0.40 1.33
C ILE A 82 -2.83 -0.63 -0.19
N LEU A 83 -3.29 -1.80 -0.59
CA LEU A 83 -3.49 -2.16 -2.00
C LEU A 83 -4.99 -2.18 -2.30
N PRO A 84 -5.57 -1.08 -2.82
CA PRO A 84 -6.96 -1.05 -3.26
C PRO A 84 -7.13 -1.78 -4.58
N THR A 85 -8.22 -2.52 -4.73
CA THR A 85 -8.50 -3.29 -5.95
C THR A 85 -9.99 -3.25 -6.32
N PRO A 86 -10.34 -2.96 -7.60
CA PRO A 86 -11.71 -2.93 -8.08
C PRO A 86 -12.18 -4.29 -8.61
N ILE A 87 -11.41 -5.36 -8.46
CA ILE A 87 -11.75 -6.66 -9.03
C ILE A 87 -13.09 -7.16 -8.50
N ARG A 88 -13.80 -7.91 -9.35
CA ARG A 88 -15.09 -8.52 -9.05
C ARG A 88 -14.96 -10.04 -9.11
N GLY A 89 -15.66 -10.74 -8.23
CA GLY A 89 -15.70 -12.21 -8.25
C GLY A 89 -15.76 -12.82 -6.86
N ILE A 90 -15.64 -14.14 -6.81
CA ILE A 90 -15.56 -14.91 -5.58
C ILE A 90 -14.14 -15.43 -5.45
N TYR A 91 -13.48 -15.03 -4.38
CA TYR A 91 -12.09 -15.37 -4.13
C TYR A 91 -11.95 -16.12 -2.82
N ARG A 92 -10.80 -16.77 -2.66
CA ARG A 92 -10.37 -17.36 -1.39
C ARG A 92 -8.93 -16.96 -1.10
N ALA A 93 -8.72 -16.42 0.08
CA ALA A 93 -7.43 -16.11 0.64
C ALA A 93 -7.10 -17.14 1.72
N LYS A 94 -6.17 -18.04 1.45
CA LYS A 94 -5.78 -19.11 2.37
C LYS A 94 -4.26 -19.08 2.55
N LEU A 95 -3.82 -18.76 3.75
CA LEU A 95 -2.40 -18.50 4.02
C LEU A 95 -1.86 -17.46 3.01
N ASP A 96 -0.87 -17.82 2.21
CA ASP A 96 -0.28 -17.06 1.11
C ASP A 96 -0.91 -17.32 -0.26
N GLU A 97 -1.90 -18.23 -0.35
CA GLU A 97 -2.56 -18.59 -1.60
C GLU A 97 -3.70 -17.61 -1.94
N TRP A 98 -3.74 -17.22 -3.21
CA TRP A 98 -4.81 -16.41 -3.79
C TRP A 98 -5.55 -17.20 -4.86
N LEU A 99 -6.83 -17.47 -4.64
CA LEU A 99 -7.64 -18.34 -5.48
C LEU A 99 -8.90 -17.62 -5.95
N VAL A 100 -9.37 -17.93 -7.17
CA VAL A 100 -10.64 -17.46 -7.72
C VAL A 100 -11.56 -18.67 -7.92
N PHE A 101 -12.84 -18.48 -7.64
CA PHE A 101 -13.86 -19.50 -7.93
C PHE A 101 -14.16 -19.53 -9.42
N ASP A 102 -13.98 -20.70 -10.03
CA ASP A 102 -14.33 -20.96 -11.42
C ASP A 102 -15.71 -21.63 -11.46
N GLY A 103 -16.70 -20.88 -11.93
CA GLY A 103 -18.09 -21.35 -12.01
C GLY A 103 -18.30 -22.55 -12.94
N SER A 104 -17.45 -22.72 -13.97
CA SER A 104 -17.54 -23.83 -14.93
C SER A 104 -17.10 -25.15 -14.30
N SER A 105 -16.00 -25.14 -13.57
CA SER A 105 -15.48 -26.33 -12.88
C SER A 105 -16.00 -26.46 -11.45
N ARG A 106 -16.71 -25.45 -10.91
CA ARG A 106 -17.16 -25.33 -9.51
C ARG A 106 -16.04 -25.53 -8.49
N ARG A 107 -14.84 -25.05 -8.81
CA ARG A 107 -13.63 -25.20 -7.97
C ARG A 107 -12.88 -23.88 -7.85
N PHE A 108 -12.14 -23.74 -6.76
CA PHE A 108 -11.18 -22.66 -6.62
C PHE A 108 -9.90 -23.01 -7.38
N LYS A 109 -9.40 -22.05 -8.16
CA LYS A 109 -8.14 -22.15 -8.93
C LYS A 109 -7.21 -21.02 -8.54
N ARG A 110 -5.90 -21.28 -8.55
CA ARG A 110 -4.89 -20.23 -8.39
C ARG A 110 -5.06 -19.18 -9.48
N VAL A 111 -4.98 -17.91 -9.10
CA VAL A 111 -5.05 -16.78 -10.03
C VAL A 111 -3.83 -15.89 -9.90
N ARG A 112 -3.43 -15.29 -11.01
CA ARG A 112 -2.35 -14.30 -11.05
C ARG A 112 -2.90 -12.94 -11.48
N PRO A 113 -2.37 -11.85 -10.92
CA PRO A 113 -1.36 -11.82 -9.84
C PRO A 113 -1.92 -12.32 -8.50
N ASN A 114 -1.05 -12.83 -7.63
CA ASN A 114 -1.39 -13.09 -6.23
C ASN A 114 -1.40 -11.76 -5.47
N LEU A 115 -2.58 -11.24 -5.17
CA LEU A 115 -2.73 -9.93 -4.54
C LEU A 115 -2.21 -9.90 -3.09
N GLN A 116 -2.33 -11.00 -2.33
CA GLN A 116 -1.73 -11.10 -1.01
C GLN A 116 -0.20 -11.00 -1.10
N GLY A 117 0.41 -11.80 -1.99
CA GLY A 117 1.85 -11.76 -2.23
C GLY A 117 2.35 -10.40 -2.70
N ALA A 118 1.59 -9.70 -3.57
CA ALA A 118 1.92 -8.36 -4.02
C ALA A 118 1.93 -7.35 -2.84
N ALA A 119 0.88 -7.34 -2.02
CA ALA A 119 0.78 -6.44 -0.87
C ALA A 119 1.88 -6.72 0.17
N MET A 120 2.18 -7.99 0.45
CA MET A 120 3.28 -8.40 1.34
C MET A 120 4.64 -7.97 0.81
N THR A 121 4.88 -8.11 -0.50
CA THR A 121 6.13 -7.67 -1.13
C THR A 121 6.31 -6.16 -0.99
N MET A 122 5.27 -5.37 -1.25
CA MET A 122 5.30 -3.92 -1.09
C MET A 122 5.60 -3.53 0.36
N ALA A 123 4.91 -4.13 1.34
CA ALA A 123 5.13 -3.86 2.77
C ALA A 123 6.56 -4.24 3.21
N SER A 124 7.06 -5.39 2.77
CA SER A 124 8.41 -5.86 3.09
C SER A 124 9.49 -4.96 2.49
N GLN A 125 9.31 -4.47 1.27
CA GLN A 125 10.26 -3.55 0.65
C GLN A 125 10.28 -2.19 1.33
N LEU A 126 9.10 -1.65 1.67
CA LEU A 126 9.00 -0.41 2.43
C LEU A 126 9.65 -0.56 3.81
N LEU A 127 9.39 -1.67 4.52
CA LEU A 127 9.99 -1.94 5.83
C LEU A 127 11.52 -2.01 5.74
N ARG A 128 12.04 -2.71 4.72
CA ARG A 128 13.50 -2.79 4.51
C ARG A 128 14.10 -1.43 4.24
N PHE A 129 13.47 -0.63 3.40
CA PHE A 129 13.90 0.73 3.11
C PHE A 129 13.93 1.58 4.41
N LEU A 130 12.83 1.62 5.16
CA LEU A 130 12.75 2.43 6.38
C LEU A 130 13.74 1.97 7.46
N LYS A 131 13.95 0.68 7.63
CA LYS A 131 15.01 0.15 8.52
C LYS A 131 16.39 0.60 8.07
N GLY A 132 16.68 0.62 6.78
CA GLY A 132 17.93 1.15 6.21
C GLY A 132 18.11 2.65 6.44
N GLN A 133 17.02 3.41 6.64
CA GLN A 133 17.05 4.83 7.01
C GLN A 133 17.11 5.07 8.53
N GLY A 134 17.18 4.00 9.33
CA GLY A 134 17.30 4.08 10.79
C GLY A 134 15.97 4.12 11.55
N TYR A 135 14.83 3.83 10.89
CA TYR A 135 13.52 3.73 11.55
C TYR A 135 13.25 2.29 12.02
N PRO A 136 13.26 2.03 13.35
CA PRO A 136 13.14 0.67 13.89
C PRO A 136 11.68 0.21 13.98
N LEU A 137 10.94 0.31 12.88
CA LEU A 137 9.56 -0.18 12.84
C LEU A 137 9.54 -1.70 13.02
N PRO A 138 8.67 -2.26 13.88
CA PRO A 138 8.56 -3.70 14.08
C PRO A 138 8.06 -4.39 12.81
N GLU A 139 7.00 -3.85 12.23
CA GLU A 139 6.37 -4.36 11.01
C GLU A 139 5.65 -3.25 10.24
N ILE A 140 5.29 -3.53 9.02
CA ILE A 140 4.36 -2.73 8.21
C ILE A 140 3.19 -3.63 7.85
N GLU A 141 1.99 -3.26 8.29
CA GLU A 141 0.77 -4.03 7.99
C GLU A 141 0.43 -3.91 6.51
N ALA A 142 0.28 -5.06 5.83
CA ALA A 142 -0.22 -5.12 4.46
C ALA A 142 -1.75 -5.27 4.47
N VAL A 143 -2.45 -4.37 3.79
CA VAL A 143 -3.92 -4.33 3.73
C VAL A 143 -4.38 -4.41 2.28
N LEU A 144 -5.27 -5.35 1.98
CA LEU A 144 -5.91 -5.49 0.67
C LEU A 144 -7.37 -5.02 0.78
N ILE A 145 -7.70 -3.92 0.09
CA ILE A 145 -9.05 -3.33 0.13
C ILE A 145 -9.78 -3.57 -1.20
N PHE A 146 -10.90 -4.25 -1.14
CA PHE A 146 -11.79 -4.46 -2.27
C PHE A 146 -12.81 -3.34 -2.35
N THR A 147 -12.81 -2.59 -3.47
CA THR A 147 -13.74 -1.45 -3.65
C THR A 147 -15.03 -1.84 -4.36
N ASN A 148 -15.07 -3.02 -4.98
CA ASN A 148 -16.27 -3.49 -5.66
C ASN A 148 -17.20 -4.24 -4.67
N PRO A 149 -18.45 -3.79 -4.47
CA PRO A 149 -19.38 -4.43 -3.51
C PRO A 149 -19.84 -5.84 -3.93
N ARG A 150 -19.56 -6.24 -5.19
CA ARG A 150 -19.86 -7.59 -5.69
C ARG A 150 -18.68 -8.56 -5.56
N THR A 151 -17.70 -8.21 -4.74
CA THR A 151 -16.55 -9.08 -4.44
C THR A 151 -16.81 -9.82 -3.13
N HIS A 152 -16.62 -11.11 -3.16
CA HIS A 152 -16.68 -11.98 -1.99
C HIS A 152 -15.32 -12.63 -1.78
N VAL A 153 -14.82 -12.60 -0.56
CA VAL A 153 -13.55 -13.25 -0.21
C VAL A 153 -13.77 -14.15 1.00
N ASP A 154 -13.60 -15.45 0.77
CA ASP A 154 -13.52 -16.43 1.84
C ASP A 154 -12.08 -16.42 2.40
N THR A 155 -11.94 -16.25 3.71
CA THR A 155 -10.64 -16.09 4.36
C THR A 155 -10.32 -17.26 5.30
N ALA A 156 -9.14 -17.84 5.13
CA ALA A 156 -8.63 -18.90 6.00
C ALA A 156 -7.18 -18.57 6.39
N ARG A 157 -7.01 -17.80 7.46
CA ARG A 157 -5.71 -17.28 7.95
C ARG A 157 -4.91 -16.58 6.84
N PRO A 158 -5.46 -15.51 6.22
CA PRO A 158 -4.77 -14.79 5.16
C PRO A 158 -3.49 -14.14 5.70
N SER A 159 -2.48 -14.03 4.84
CA SER A 159 -1.19 -13.39 5.17
C SER A 159 -1.27 -11.87 5.24
N VAL A 160 -2.37 -11.27 4.77
CA VAL A 160 -2.63 -9.82 4.79
C VAL A 160 -4.01 -9.54 5.38
N ARG A 161 -4.21 -8.33 5.87
CA ARG A 161 -5.55 -7.89 6.27
C ARG A 161 -6.43 -7.69 5.04
N ILE A 162 -7.61 -8.29 5.03
CA ILE A 162 -8.58 -8.18 3.94
C ILE A 162 -9.75 -7.32 4.41
N VAL A 163 -10.07 -6.29 3.62
CA VAL A 163 -11.16 -5.34 3.87
C VAL A 163 -12.08 -5.32 2.66
N LEU A 164 -13.34 -5.63 2.82
CA LEU A 164 -14.36 -5.54 1.77
C LEU A 164 -14.92 -4.12 1.66
N ALA A 165 -15.61 -3.84 0.56
CA ALA A 165 -16.12 -2.51 0.24
C ALA A 165 -17.00 -1.90 1.33
N ASP A 166 -17.82 -2.69 1.99
CA ASP A 166 -18.71 -2.27 3.08
C ASP A 166 -18.00 -2.08 4.43
N ALA A 167 -16.80 -2.63 4.60
CA ALA A 167 -16.04 -2.62 5.84
C ALA A 167 -14.97 -1.51 5.91
N VAL A 168 -14.80 -0.67 4.87
CA VAL A 168 -13.70 0.33 4.82
C VAL A 168 -13.84 1.39 5.91
N ASP A 169 -15.06 1.89 6.19
CA ASP A 169 -15.28 2.91 7.23
C ASP A 169 -15.01 2.31 8.62
N HIS A 170 -15.44 1.07 8.84
CA HIS A 170 -15.15 0.35 10.08
C HIS A 170 -13.65 0.06 10.25
N PHE A 171 -12.96 -0.29 9.16
CA PHE A 171 -11.50 -0.43 9.16
C PHE A 171 -10.82 0.87 9.61
N ALA A 172 -11.22 2.01 9.06
CA ALA A 172 -10.66 3.31 9.39
C ALA A 172 -10.91 3.69 10.86
N SER A 173 -12.16 3.56 11.34
CA SER A 173 -12.52 3.86 12.74
C SER A 173 -11.77 2.95 13.73
N ASN A 174 -11.54 1.69 13.38
CA ASN A 174 -10.82 0.75 14.24
C ASN A 174 -9.31 1.06 14.33
N LEU A 175 -8.72 1.78 13.37
CA LEU A 175 -7.30 2.14 13.45
C LEU A 175 -6.99 2.95 14.69
N GLN A 176 -7.88 3.87 15.07
CA GLN A 176 -7.71 4.74 16.23
C GLN A 176 -7.78 4.01 17.59
N GLN A 177 -8.26 2.75 17.60
CA GLN A 177 -8.34 1.94 18.81
C GLN A 177 -7.03 1.24 19.18
N PHE A 178 -6.07 1.19 18.25
CA PHE A 178 -4.76 0.61 18.53
C PHE A 178 -3.87 1.62 19.28
N PRO A 179 -2.94 1.12 20.11
CA PRO A 179 -2.01 2.01 20.81
C PRO A 179 -1.13 2.76 19.81
N ALA A 180 -0.81 4.00 20.15
CA ALA A 180 0.15 4.78 19.39
C ALA A 180 1.56 4.21 19.61
N ILE A 181 2.31 4.02 18.52
CA ILE A 181 3.70 3.55 18.49
C ILE A 181 4.62 4.54 17.75
N MET A 182 4.06 5.58 17.16
CA MET A 182 4.76 6.66 16.47
C MET A 182 4.19 7.99 16.93
N ASP A 183 5.02 8.97 17.11
CA ASP A 183 4.59 10.35 17.33
C ASP A 183 4.60 11.18 16.03
N GLY A 184 4.30 12.47 16.14
CA GLY A 184 4.27 13.35 14.97
C GLY A 184 5.64 13.58 14.34
N GLU A 185 6.72 13.54 15.12
CA GLU A 185 8.10 13.69 14.65
C GLU A 185 8.52 12.43 13.87
N ASP A 186 8.19 11.24 14.37
CA ASP A 186 8.41 9.97 13.69
C ASP A 186 7.71 9.93 12.34
N ILE A 187 6.44 10.35 12.30
CA ILE A 187 5.64 10.39 11.06
C ILE A 187 6.25 11.36 10.05
N ALA A 188 6.65 12.56 10.50
CA ALA A 188 7.27 13.55 9.64
C ALA A 188 8.62 13.07 9.11
N ALA A 189 9.43 12.45 9.93
CA ALA A 189 10.73 11.90 9.55
C ALA A 189 10.60 10.74 8.54
N VAL A 190 9.64 9.83 8.74
CA VAL A 190 9.34 8.78 7.76
C VAL A 190 8.90 9.39 6.42
N LEU A 191 8.03 10.40 6.45
CA LEU A 191 7.57 11.08 5.24
C LEU A 191 8.72 11.76 4.49
N GLU A 192 9.63 12.42 5.21
CA GLU A 192 10.82 13.06 4.65
C GLU A 192 11.72 12.03 3.96
N SER A 193 11.97 10.87 4.60
CA SER A 193 12.80 9.82 4.04
C SER A 193 12.23 9.24 2.74
N LEU A 194 10.91 9.19 2.59
CA LEU A 194 10.24 8.77 1.36
C LEU A 194 10.39 9.80 0.22
N SER A 195 10.69 11.06 0.55
CA SER A 195 10.86 12.14 -0.43
C SER A 195 12.31 12.32 -0.82
N THR A 196 13.22 12.27 0.15
CA THR A 196 14.66 12.49 -0.02
C THR A 196 15.41 11.48 0.85
N PRO A 197 15.68 10.28 0.33
CA PRO A 197 16.37 9.26 1.11
C PRO A 197 17.75 9.77 1.52
N LYS A 198 18.10 9.57 2.80
CA LYS A 198 19.48 9.80 3.27
C LYS A 198 20.42 8.93 2.40
N ALA A 199 21.48 9.53 1.87
CA ALA A 199 22.55 8.77 1.25
C ALA A 199 23.02 7.73 2.28
N ALA A 200 23.05 6.44 1.90
CA ALA A 200 23.65 5.43 2.76
C ALA A 200 25.07 5.88 3.06
N GLU A 201 25.41 6.09 4.34
CA GLU A 201 26.80 6.27 4.74
C GLU A 201 27.56 5.04 4.24
N ALA A 202 28.40 5.25 3.23
CA ALA A 202 29.30 4.22 2.76
C ALA A 202 30.19 3.88 3.96
N VAL A 203 30.01 2.70 4.53
CA VAL A 203 30.99 2.13 5.46
C VAL A 203 32.25 1.95 4.62
N ILE A 204 33.14 2.92 4.70
CA ILE A 204 34.50 2.78 4.19
C ILE A 204 35.16 1.79 5.13
N GLU A 205 35.12 0.50 4.77
CA GLU A 205 36.06 -0.47 5.34
C GLU A 205 37.46 0.01 4.98
N GLU A 206 38.17 0.58 5.96
CA GLU A 206 39.59 0.81 5.83
C GLU A 206 40.27 -0.55 5.52
N PRO A 207 41.06 -0.64 4.44
CA PRO A 207 41.78 -1.85 4.17
C PRO A 207 42.71 -2.13 5.34
N ALA A 208 42.57 -3.31 5.96
CA ALA A 208 43.44 -3.80 7.00
C ALA A 208 44.90 -3.70 6.50
N VAL A 209 45.67 -2.80 7.10
CA VAL A 209 47.11 -2.69 6.90
C VAL A 209 47.69 -3.93 7.52
N ASN A 210 48.19 -4.84 6.70
CA ASN A 210 48.96 -6.01 7.12
C ASN A 210 50.33 -5.49 7.55
N PRO A 211 50.78 -5.65 8.83
CA PRO A 211 52.15 -5.38 9.18
C PRO A 211 53.02 -6.56 8.78
N GLU A 212 54.01 -6.31 7.92
CA GLU A 212 55.16 -7.20 7.75
C GLU A 212 56.00 -7.34 9.02
#